data_e479a87b6b9701c4948d7599629feac3
#
_entry.id   e479a87b6b9701c4948d7599629feac3
#
_cell.length_a   1.000
_cell.length_b   1.000
_cell.length_c   1.000
_cell.angle_alpha   90.00
_cell.angle_beta   90.00
_cell.angle_gamma   90.00
#
_symmetry.space_group_name_H-M   'P 1'
#
loop_
_entity.id
_entity.type
_entity.pdbx_description
1 polymer ?
#
loop_
_entity_poly.entity_id
_entity_poly.type
_entity_poly.pdbx_seq_one_letter_code
_entity_poly.pdbx_strand_id
1 'polypeptide(L)'
;MAFIPEEVIDQVLRTSNIVEVIEGYVPLKQTGKYYRALCPFHTEKTPSFTVNPERQIFYCFGCGEGGDVFRFLMRREGFSFPDAVRHLAERAGIPIPERGRPREEGVLKLFELQRLACDHFRKTLKGPEGKAAREYLSQRGVGSEAVERFQLGYALAEWDGLVREITRLGLAPRQIEAAGLALPRQGGRGYYDRFRDRLMIPICDSTGKIVGFGGRALGEQQPKYINSPETPVYKKGVHLYGLHLASRAIRETRVALVVEGYFDAISLHSAGFPQTVASLGTALTADQVALLRRYADKVTLIFDPDPAGIQAAWRGLELLVAEELGVGVVILPHGKDPDTFARESGKDALLTRIAAAQDVVDFLLSRAEERTGLQGVDDQAAAARQVLRLIALMPEGVRRAKYIQKLAERLGVSEGSVMAELRRLGSPDSAVASGPPPSAPLPPAEKTLIQICLLFPETRPLVWGAIREEELSASPLRSIYGVLREFRGSEESLARSLNHHPDPLVRQMAAELFVRGVEEFADPHRMVQDCLIRLKLQEVQAELKSAREQGDFVRVKALLDQKRTLTGGRISETDYIN
;
A
#
# COMPACT_ATOMS: atom_id res chain seq x y z
N MET A 1 -17.54 -1.74 -1.85
CA MET A 1 -17.45 -1.33 -0.44
C MET A 1 -18.85 -0.96 0.02
N ALA A 2 -19.35 -1.54 1.10
CA ALA A 2 -20.66 -1.16 1.66
C ALA A 2 -20.59 0.31 2.08
N PHE A 3 -21.46 1.12 1.51
CA PHE A 3 -21.54 2.55 1.81
C PHE A 3 -22.23 2.71 3.17
N ILE A 4 -21.50 3.12 4.18
CA ILE A 4 -22.07 3.54 5.45
C ILE A 4 -22.45 5.02 5.30
N PRO A 5 -23.69 5.43 5.60
CA PRO A 5 -24.08 6.84 5.52
C PRO A 5 -23.16 7.70 6.37
N GLU A 6 -22.83 8.88 5.86
CA GLU A 6 -21.91 9.81 6.55
C GLU A 6 -22.43 10.19 7.95
N GLU A 7 -23.75 10.34 8.08
CA GLU A 7 -24.44 10.59 9.34
C GLU A 7 -24.18 9.48 10.38
N VAL A 8 -24.14 8.22 9.94
CA VAL A 8 -23.85 7.06 10.81
C VAL A 8 -22.38 7.03 11.20
N ILE A 9 -21.49 7.32 10.25
CA ILE A 9 -20.04 7.43 10.52
C ILE A 9 -19.81 8.51 11.58
N ASP A 10 -20.48 9.67 11.42
CA ASP A 10 -20.42 10.77 12.36
C ASP A 10 -20.95 10.40 13.75
N GLN A 11 -22.09 9.72 13.79
CA GLN A 11 -22.67 9.26 15.04
C GLN A 11 -21.74 8.24 15.74
N VAL A 12 -21.17 7.28 15.02
CA VAL A 12 -20.23 6.31 15.56
C VAL A 12 -18.98 7.01 16.11
N LEU A 13 -18.45 7.99 15.35
CA LEU A 13 -17.25 8.71 15.78
C LEU A 13 -17.51 9.52 17.07
N ARG A 14 -18.64 10.23 17.15
CA ARG A 14 -19.01 11.02 18.35
C ARG A 14 -19.28 10.16 19.59
N THR A 15 -19.81 8.95 19.38
CA THR A 15 -20.13 8.04 20.49
C THR A 15 -18.91 7.22 20.93
N SER A 16 -17.90 7.08 20.09
CA SER A 16 -16.69 6.31 20.37
C SER A 16 -15.64 7.17 21.07
N ASN A 17 -15.38 6.90 22.35
CA ASN A 17 -14.30 7.55 23.10
C ASN A 17 -12.97 6.87 22.74
N ILE A 18 -12.05 7.61 22.13
CA ILE A 18 -10.74 7.08 21.68
C ILE A 18 -9.91 6.52 22.85
N VAL A 19 -9.99 7.12 24.04
CA VAL A 19 -9.26 6.63 25.21
C VAL A 19 -9.77 5.25 25.61
N GLU A 20 -11.08 5.06 25.75
CA GLU A 20 -11.70 3.78 26.10
C GLU A 20 -11.45 2.69 25.06
N VAL A 21 -11.43 3.06 23.79
CA VAL A 21 -11.12 2.11 22.71
C VAL A 21 -9.66 1.68 22.78
N ILE A 22 -8.73 2.62 22.93
CA ILE A 22 -7.29 2.33 22.96
C ILE A 22 -6.90 1.59 24.24
N GLU A 23 -7.51 1.92 25.40
CA GLU A 23 -7.27 1.21 26.65
C GLU A 23 -7.59 -0.29 26.59
N GLY A 24 -8.50 -0.68 25.71
CA GLY A 24 -8.75 -2.10 25.44
C GLY A 24 -7.57 -2.84 24.78
N TYR A 25 -6.54 -2.13 24.31
CA TYR A 25 -5.38 -2.68 23.60
C TYR A 25 -4.05 -2.39 24.27
N VAL A 26 -3.91 -1.22 24.88
CA VAL A 26 -2.68 -0.76 25.55
C VAL A 26 -3.02 0.01 26.83
N PRO A 27 -2.32 -0.25 27.93
CA PRO A 27 -2.53 0.51 29.15
C PRO A 27 -2.11 1.96 28.94
N LEU A 28 -3.07 2.89 29.09
CA LEU A 28 -2.85 4.31 28.97
C LEU A 28 -2.55 4.93 30.34
N LYS A 29 -1.54 5.79 30.41
CA LYS A 29 -1.22 6.58 31.63
C LYS A 29 -1.53 8.05 31.38
N GLN A 30 -2.40 8.63 32.20
CA GLN A 30 -2.70 10.05 32.11
C GLN A 30 -1.47 10.89 32.46
N THR A 31 -1.17 11.86 31.62
CA THR A 31 -0.05 12.79 31.80
C THR A 31 -0.54 14.21 31.45
N GLY A 32 -0.97 14.97 32.46
CA GLY A 32 -1.66 16.22 32.24
C GLY A 32 -3.01 16.03 31.55
N LYS A 33 -3.21 16.73 30.45
CA LYS A 33 -4.44 16.63 29.61
C LYS A 33 -4.39 15.47 28.60
N TYR A 34 -3.27 14.78 28.44
CA TYR A 34 -3.05 13.72 27.49
C TYR A 34 -2.94 12.36 28.17
N TYR A 35 -3.09 11.31 27.38
CA TYR A 35 -2.74 9.95 27.77
C TYR A 35 -1.50 9.50 26.99
N ARG A 36 -0.60 8.76 27.65
CA ARG A 36 0.62 8.24 27.05
C ARG A 36 0.76 6.74 27.26
N ALA A 37 1.36 6.06 26.30
CA ALA A 37 1.69 4.63 26.36
C ALA A 37 2.93 4.31 25.52
N LEU A 38 3.43 3.08 25.65
CA LEU A 38 4.29 2.49 24.64
C LEU A 38 3.47 2.25 23.37
N CYS A 39 4.05 2.52 22.23
CA CYS A 39 3.34 2.42 20.95
C CYS A 39 2.96 0.98 20.60
N PRO A 40 1.69 0.69 20.24
CA PRO A 40 1.28 -0.64 19.81
C PRO A 40 1.70 -0.98 18.38
N PHE A 41 2.30 -0.04 17.65
CA PHE A 41 2.63 -0.19 16.23
C PHE A 41 4.13 -0.38 15.97
N HIS A 42 5.00 -0.07 16.95
CA HIS A 42 6.44 -0.32 16.88
C HIS A 42 7.00 -0.62 18.27
N THR A 43 8.16 -1.26 18.33
CA THR A 43 8.82 -1.60 19.59
C THR A 43 9.64 -0.43 20.11
N GLU A 44 9.35 0.01 21.33
CA GLU A 44 10.06 1.11 22.01
C GLU A 44 10.18 0.86 23.51
N LYS A 45 11.13 1.55 24.17
CA LYS A 45 11.33 1.47 25.63
C LYS A 45 10.78 2.68 26.39
N THR A 46 10.58 3.79 25.70
CA THR A 46 10.08 5.06 26.27
C THR A 46 8.76 5.42 25.61
N PRO A 47 7.72 5.78 26.40
CA PRO A 47 6.41 6.09 25.85
C PRO A 47 6.43 7.28 24.88
N SER A 48 6.16 7.03 23.59
CA SER A 48 6.03 8.06 22.56
C SER A 48 4.62 8.16 21.96
N PHE A 49 3.75 7.20 22.30
CA PHE A 49 2.36 7.19 21.86
C PHE A 49 1.52 8.11 22.74
N THR A 50 0.88 9.11 22.15
CA THR A 50 0.09 10.14 22.83
C THR A 50 -1.33 10.15 22.32
N VAL A 51 -2.32 10.21 23.23
CA VAL A 51 -3.75 10.33 22.91
C VAL A 51 -4.26 11.65 23.45
N ASN A 52 -4.93 12.42 22.59
CA ASN A 52 -5.60 13.66 22.96
C ASN A 52 -7.11 13.39 23.11
N PRO A 53 -7.66 13.35 24.33
CA PRO A 53 -9.06 13.04 24.57
C PRO A 53 -10.02 14.16 24.12
N GLU A 54 -9.59 15.43 24.12
CA GLU A 54 -10.43 16.55 23.69
C GLU A 54 -10.66 16.52 22.17
N ARG A 55 -9.61 16.14 21.42
CA ARG A 55 -9.66 16.10 19.94
C ARG A 55 -9.96 14.73 19.39
N GLN A 56 -10.06 13.72 20.23
CA GLN A 56 -10.35 12.34 19.85
C GLN A 56 -9.36 11.79 18.78
N ILE A 57 -8.05 12.07 18.96
CA ILE A 57 -6.96 11.62 18.08
C ILE A 57 -5.80 11.05 18.89
N PHE A 58 -5.03 10.18 18.23
CA PHE A 58 -3.73 9.72 18.74
C PHE A 58 -2.60 10.11 17.77
N TYR A 59 -1.39 10.17 18.31
CA TYR A 59 -0.17 10.30 17.52
C TYR A 59 1.01 9.66 18.24
N CYS A 60 1.86 8.96 17.50
CA CYS A 60 3.11 8.39 18.00
C CYS A 60 4.31 9.20 17.51
N PHE A 61 5.03 9.83 18.40
CA PHE A 61 6.23 10.62 18.06
C PHE A 61 7.45 9.75 17.69
N GLY A 62 7.37 8.42 17.92
CA GLY A 62 8.43 7.47 17.53
C GLY A 62 8.32 7.00 16.08
N CYS A 63 7.13 6.54 15.66
CA CYS A 63 6.91 5.99 14.31
C CYS A 63 6.07 6.89 13.39
N GLY A 64 5.57 8.03 13.88
CA GLY A 64 4.76 8.97 13.10
C GLY A 64 3.34 8.51 12.78
N GLU A 65 2.87 7.36 13.31
CA GLU A 65 1.50 6.90 13.09
C GLU A 65 0.53 7.73 13.91
N GLY A 66 -0.58 8.18 13.30
CA GLY A 66 -1.57 9.02 13.97
C GLY A 66 -2.91 9.02 13.23
N GLY A 67 -3.96 9.51 13.93
CA GLY A 67 -5.31 9.62 13.41
C GLY A 67 -6.39 9.49 14.48
N ASP A 68 -7.62 9.22 14.06
CA ASP A 68 -8.78 8.98 14.90
C ASP A 68 -8.93 7.51 15.35
N VAL A 69 -10.02 7.20 16.03
CA VAL A 69 -10.33 5.85 16.52
C VAL A 69 -10.48 4.83 15.39
N PHE A 70 -10.98 5.23 14.21
CA PHE A 70 -11.06 4.34 13.06
C PHE A 70 -9.66 3.99 12.56
N ARG A 71 -8.79 4.99 12.43
CA ARG A 71 -7.40 4.78 12.00
C ARG A 71 -6.65 3.87 12.96
N PHE A 72 -6.87 4.00 14.27
CA PHE A 72 -6.28 3.12 15.27
C PHE A 72 -6.67 1.66 15.02
N LEU A 73 -7.97 1.37 14.87
CA LEU A 73 -8.46 0.00 14.62
C LEU A 73 -7.99 -0.56 13.27
N MET A 74 -7.98 0.27 12.22
CA MET A 74 -7.44 -0.12 10.91
C MET A 74 -5.98 -0.57 11.01
N ARG A 75 -5.16 0.13 11.81
CA ARG A 75 -3.74 -0.21 11.99
C ARG A 75 -3.53 -1.37 12.96
N ARG A 76 -4.34 -1.45 14.01
CA ARG A 76 -4.17 -2.47 15.05
C ARG A 76 -4.75 -3.82 14.66
N GLU A 77 -5.97 -3.82 14.12
CA GLU A 77 -6.72 -5.03 13.76
C GLU A 77 -6.61 -5.39 12.28
N GLY A 78 -6.06 -4.49 11.45
CA GLY A 78 -6.03 -4.68 10.00
C GLY A 78 -7.40 -4.50 9.34
N PHE A 79 -8.35 -3.84 10.02
CA PHE A 79 -9.68 -3.58 9.49
C PHE A 79 -9.63 -2.68 8.25
N SER A 80 -10.57 -2.87 7.32
CA SER A 80 -10.90 -1.82 6.37
C SER A 80 -11.67 -0.70 7.09
N PHE A 81 -11.71 0.50 6.51
CA PHE A 81 -12.48 1.61 7.10
C PHE A 81 -13.95 1.22 7.39
N PRO A 82 -14.71 0.60 6.46
CA PRO A 82 -16.05 0.14 6.75
C PRO A 82 -16.12 -0.90 7.88
N ASP A 83 -15.12 -1.76 8.03
CA ASP A 83 -15.11 -2.77 9.09
C ASP A 83 -14.82 -2.14 10.46
N ALA A 84 -13.94 -1.13 10.52
CA ALA A 84 -13.70 -0.35 11.72
C ALA A 84 -14.97 0.40 12.16
N VAL A 85 -15.70 1.00 11.21
CA VAL A 85 -16.99 1.67 11.49
C VAL A 85 -18.02 0.69 12.02
N ARG A 86 -18.16 -0.51 11.40
CA ARG A 86 -19.10 -1.54 11.86
C ARG A 86 -18.77 -2.04 13.25
N HIS A 87 -17.50 -2.30 13.52
CA HIS A 87 -17.04 -2.76 14.82
C HIS A 87 -17.38 -1.78 15.95
N LEU A 88 -17.15 -0.48 15.72
CA LEU A 88 -17.51 0.56 16.70
C LEU A 88 -19.00 0.81 16.78
N ALA A 89 -19.74 0.73 15.68
CA ALA A 89 -21.19 0.84 15.66
C ALA A 89 -21.85 -0.28 16.49
N GLU A 90 -21.38 -1.52 16.32
CA GLU A 90 -21.85 -2.66 17.11
C GLU A 90 -21.57 -2.46 18.61
N ARG A 91 -20.37 -2.02 18.97
CA ARG A 91 -19.98 -1.70 20.34
C ARG A 91 -20.81 -0.57 20.95
N ALA A 92 -21.16 0.43 20.15
CA ALA A 92 -21.97 1.57 20.56
C ALA A 92 -23.49 1.32 20.48
N GLY A 93 -23.94 0.14 20.01
CA GLY A 93 -25.35 -0.15 19.79
C GLY A 93 -26.02 0.71 18.72
N ILE A 94 -25.22 1.27 17.78
CA ILE A 94 -25.70 2.11 16.69
C ILE A 94 -26.08 1.22 15.52
N PRO A 95 -27.37 1.14 15.12
CA PRO A 95 -27.76 0.38 13.96
C PRO A 95 -27.24 1.05 12.70
N ILE A 96 -26.45 0.32 11.93
CA ILE A 96 -26.08 0.75 10.57
C ILE A 96 -27.27 0.42 9.67
N PRO A 97 -27.94 1.43 9.07
CA PRO A 97 -29.09 1.17 8.21
C PRO A 97 -28.68 0.29 7.03
N GLU A 98 -29.23 -0.88 6.93
CA GLU A 98 -29.12 -1.77 5.76
C GLU A 98 -29.95 -1.24 4.57
N ARG A 99 -30.11 0.05 4.44
CA ARG A 99 -30.79 0.64 3.28
C ARG A 99 -29.85 0.56 2.10
N GLY A 100 -29.94 -0.58 1.40
CA GLY A 100 -29.29 -0.79 0.11
C GLY A 100 -29.72 0.31 -0.86
N ARG A 101 -28.78 1.17 -1.24
CA ARG A 101 -28.92 1.89 -2.51
C ARG A 101 -28.91 0.84 -3.63
N PRO A 102 -29.57 1.07 -4.77
CA PRO A 102 -29.59 0.12 -5.89
C PRO A 102 -28.21 -0.43 -6.28
N ARG A 103 -27.14 0.29 -5.97
CA ARG A 103 -25.75 -0.11 -6.20
C ARG A 103 -25.26 -1.18 -5.21
N GLU A 104 -25.73 -1.18 -3.96
CA GLU A 104 -25.33 -2.18 -2.93
C GLU A 104 -26.06 -3.50 -3.14
N GLU A 105 -27.35 -3.47 -3.45
CA GLU A 105 -28.09 -4.67 -3.86
C GLU A 105 -27.48 -5.30 -5.09
N GLY A 106 -27.02 -4.49 -6.04
CA GLY A 106 -26.29 -4.94 -7.22
C GLY A 106 -24.99 -5.67 -6.87
N VAL A 107 -24.20 -5.14 -5.93
CA VAL A 107 -22.95 -5.76 -5.48
C VAL A 107 -23.19 -7.06 -4.71
N LEU A 108 -24.19 -7.10 -3.81
CA LEU A 108 -24.57 -8.33 -3.09
C LEU A 108 -25.03 -9.42 -4.05
N LYS A 109 -25.81 -9.07 -5.07
CA LYS A 109 -26.22 -9.99 -6.14
C LYS A 109 -25.04 -10.52 -6.95
N LEU A 110 -23.98 -9.70 -7.17
CA LEU A 110 -22.77 -10.18 -7.84
C LEU A 110 -22.04 -11.26 -7.01
N PHE A 111 -21.90 -11.09 -5.70
CA PHE A 111 -21.34 -12.14 -4.83
C PHE A 111 -22.19 -13.42 -4.83
N GLU A 112 -23.51 -13.27 -4.81
CA GLU A 112 -24.43 -14.40 -4.92
C GLU A 112 -24.25 -15.15 -6.24
N LEU A 113 -24.17 -14.43 -7.35
CA LEU A 113 -23.93 -15.01 -8.68
C LEU A 113 -22.58 -15.74 -8.75
N GLN A 114 -21.53 -15.17 -8.19
CA GLN A 114 -20.22 -15.83 -8.14
C GLN A 114 -20.29 -17.14 -7.32
N ARG A 115 -21.00 -17.14 -6.19
CA ARG A 115 -21.21 -18.32 -5.37
C ARG A 115 -22.00 -19.40 -6.12
N LEU A 116 -23.14 -19.05 -6.74
CA LEU A 116 -23.96 -19.96 -7.53
C LEU A 116 -23.17 -20.58 -8.70
N ALA A 117 -22.36 -19.77 -9.39
CA ALA A 117 -21.48 -20.27 -10.44
C ALA A 117 -20.43 -21.24 -9.90
N CYS A 118 -19.82 -20.95 -8.75
CA CYS A 118 -18.88 -21.85 -8.11
C CYS A 118 -19.55 -23.21 -7.75
N ASP A 119 -20.72 -23.17 -7.14
CA ASP A 119 -21.47 -24.36 -6.77
C ASP A 119 -21.81 -25.21 -8.02
N HIS A 120 -22.21 -24.56 -9.12
CA HIS A 120 -22.47 -25.21 -10.40
C HIS A 120 -21.19 -25.88 -10.94
N PHE A 121 -20.06 -25.17 -11.02
CA PHE A 121 -18.81 -25.74 -11.52
C PHE A 121 -18.27 -26.87 -10.64
N ARG A 122 -18.40 -26.77 -9.31
CA ARG A 122 -18.03 -27.85 -8.37
C ARG A 122 -18.90 -29.09 -8.57
N LYS A 123 -20.21 -28.91 -8.73
CA LYS A 123 -21.14 -30.00 -9.04
C LYS A 123 -20.78 -30.70 -10.34
N THR A 124 -20.48 -29.93 -11.38
CA THR A 124 -20.05 -30.46 -12.69
C THR A 124 -18.73 -31.24 -12.59
N LEU A 125 -17.74 -30.72 -11.84
CA LEU A 125 -16.48 -31.43 -11.61
C LEU A 125 -16.69 -32.79 -10.92
N LYS A 126 -17.64 -32.87 -9.97
CA LYS A 126 -17.97 -34.12 -9.26
C LYS A 126 -18.80 -35.07 -10.09
N GLY A 127 -19.55 -34.59 -11.07
CA GLY A 127 -20.40 -35.37 -11.96
C GLY A 127 -19.62 -36.21 -12.98
N PRO A 128 -20.33 -37.03 -13.76
CA PRO A 128 -19.71 -37.86 -14.81
C PRO A 128 -18.97 -37.04 -15.86
N GLU A 129 -19.48 -35.87 -16.21
CA GLU A 129 -18.92 -34.96 -17.22
C GLU A 129 -17.56 -34.41 -16.80
N GLY A 130 -17.29 -34.31 -15.49
CA GLY A 130 -16.03 -33.82 -14.92
C GLY A 130 -14.87 -34.82 -14.96
N LYS A 131 -15.03 -36.00 -15.56
CA LYS A 131 -14.02 -37.07 -15.56
C LYS A 131 -12.67 -36.59 -16.09
N ALA A 132 -12.64 -35.97 -17.26
CA ALA A 132 -11.41 -35.47 -17.87
C ALA A 132 -10.71 -34.42 -16.99
N ALA A 133 -11.47 -33.52 -16.36
CA ALA A 133 -10.94 -32.52 -15.45
C ALA A 133 -10.36 -33.15 -14.17
N ARG A 134 -11.00 -34.19 -13.61
CA ARG A 134 -10.47 -34.93 -12.46
C ARG A 134 -9.19 -35.70 -12.80
N GLU A 135 -9.13 -36.33 -13.98
CA GLU A 135 -7.92 -37.01 -14.46
C GLU A 135 -6.76 -36.03 -14.62
N TYR A 136 -7.02 -34.85 -15.19
CA TYR A 136 -6.04 -33.78 -15.31
C TYR A 136 -5.52 -33.32 -13.93
N LEU A 137 -6.41 -33.12 -12.94
CA LEU A 137 -6.01 -32.75 -11.58
C LEU A 137 -5.17 -33.86 -10.91
N SER A 138 -5.56 -35.13 -11.09
CA SER A 138 -4.81 -36.28 -10.60
C SER A 138 -3.40 -36.37 -11.19
N GLN A 139 -3.27 -36.18 -12.51
CA GLN A 139 -1.97 -36.16 -13.20
C GLN A 139 -1.07 -35.02 -12.68
N ARG A 140 -1.66 -33.91 -12.24
CA ARG A 140 -0.96 -32.81 -11.59
C ARG A 140 -0.71 -32.98 -10.10
N GLY A 141 -1.09 -34.12 -9.52
CA GLY A 141 -0.92 -34.37 -8.10
C GLY A 141 -1.85 -33.54 -7.18
N VAL A 142 -2.91 -32.96 -7.72
CA VAL A 142 -3.91 -32.19 -6.96
C VAL A 142 -4.93 -33.16 -6.38
N GLY A 143 -4.79 -33.50 -5.10
CA GLY A 143 -5.67 -34.40 -4.39
C GLY A 143 -7.04 -33.79 -4.05
N SER A 144 -7.97 -34.66 -3.62
CA SER A 144 -9.36 -34.26 -3.28
C SER A 144 -9.43 -33.18 -2.21
N GLU A 145 -8.53 -33.20 -1.22
CA GLU A 145 -8.47 -32.17 -0.18
C GLU A 145 -8.16 -30.78 -0.79
N ALA A 146 -7.20 -30.69 -1.70
CA ALA A 146 -6.88 -29.44 -2.39
C ALA A 146 -8.03 -28.98 -3.28
N VAL A 147 -8.70 -29.92 -4.00
CA VAL A 147 -9.88 -29.62 -4.82
C VAL A 147 -10.98 -28.98 -3.97
N GLU A 148 -11.28 -29.50 -2.79
CA GLU A 148 -12.29 -28.94 -1.89
C GLU A 148 -11.83 -27.64 -1.25
N ARG A 149 -10.59 -27.56 -0.77
CA ARG A 149 -10.01 -26.37 -0.14
C ARG A 149 -10.01 -25.16 -1.07
N PHE A 150 -9.61 -25.37 -2.33
CA PHE A 150 -9.57 -24.32 -3.35
C PHE A 150 -10.86 -24.22 -4.15
N GLN A 151 -11.89 -25.00 -3.81
CA GLN A 151 -13.22 -25.00 -4.43
C GLN A 151 -13.17 -25.16 -5.96
N LEU A 152 -12.25 -26.01 -6.46
CA LEU A 152 -12.06 -26.20 -7.90
C LEU A 152 -13.31 -26.78 -8.55
N GLY A 153 -13.60 -26.39 -9.78
CA GLY A 153 -14.76 -26.78 -10.54
C GLY A 153 -14.43 -27.08 -12.02
N TYR A 154 -15.47 -27.38 -12.79
CA TYR A 154 -15.34 -27.57 -14.24
C TYR A 154 -16.51 -26.92 -14.98
N ALA A 155 -16.20 -26.13 -15.99
CA ALA A 155 -17.16 -25.56 -16.92
C ALA A 155 -17.27 -26.47 -18.14
N LEU A 156 -18.47 -26.95 -18.43
CA LEU A 156 -18.75 -27.81 -19.58
C LEU A 156 -18.43 -27.12 -20.92
N ALA A 157 -18.27 -27.92 -21.98
CA ALA A 157 -18.12 -27.43 -23.35
C ALA A 157 -19.41 -26.83 -23.94
N GLU A 158 -20.49 -26.76 -23.15
CA GLU A 158 -21.76 -26.18 -23.57
C GLU A 158 -21.69 -24.65 -23.75
N TRP A 159 -22.55 -24.14 -24.65
CA TRP A 159 -22.57 -22.71 -24.95
C TRP A 159 -23.19 -21.84 -23.86
N ASP A 160 -24.22 -22.33 -23.17
CA ASP A 160 -25.07 -21.56 -22.25
C ASP A 160 -25.55 -22.35 -21.03
N GLY A 161 -24.81 -23.40 -20.63
CA GLY A 161 -25.17 -24.28 -19.52
C GLY A 161 -25.33 -23.53 -18.19
N LEU A 162 -24.35 -22.70 -17.82
CA LEU A 162 -24.39 -21.85 -16.64
C LEU A 162 -25.49 -20.78 -16.74
N VAL A 163 -25.59 -20.11 -17.89
CA VAL A 163 -26.63 -19.07 -18.12
C VAL A 163 -28.01 -19.66 -17.93
N ARG A 164 -28.31 -20.84 -18.51
CA ARG A 164 -29.61 -21.52 -18.35
C ARG A 164 -29.89 -21.87 -16.88
N GLU A 165 -28.90 -22.43 -16.19
CA GLU A 165 -29.06 -22.84 -14.79
C GLU A 165 -29.33 -21.63 -13.87
N ILE A 166 -28.56 -20.56 -13.99
CA ILE A 166 -28.73 -19.37 -13.16
C ILE A 166 -30.05 -18.63 -13.51
N THR A 167 -30.43 -18.61 -14.80
CA THR A 167 -31.71 -18.00 -15.23
C THR A 167 -32.91 -18.77 -14.66
N ARG A 168 -32.82 -20.11 -14.54
CA ARG A 168 -33.85 -20.95 -13.92
C ARG A 168 -34.04 -20.62 -12.43
N LEU A 169 -32.98 -20.12 -11.76
CA LEU A 169 -33.03 -19.62 -10.37
C LEU A 169 -33.61 -18.20 -10.27
N GLY A 170 -34.10 -17.60 -11.36
CA GLY A 170 -34.78 -16.30 -11.38
C GLY A 170 -33.86 -15.10 -11.56
N LEU A 171 -32.58 -15.31 -11.86
CA LEU A 171 -31.63 -14.22 -12.08
C LEU A 171 -31.52 -13.86 -13.56
N ALA A 172 -31.54 -12.55 -13.87
CA ALA A 172 -31.56 -12.08 -15.24
C ALA A 172 -30.19 -12.25 -15.94
N PRO A 173 -30.12 -12.64 -17.23
CA PRO A 173 -28.87 -12.82 -17.97
C PRO A 173 -27.94 -11.60 -17.95
N ARG A 174 -28.46 -10.37 -17.91
CA ARG A 174 -27.68 -9.13 -17.75
C ARG A 174 -26.89 -9.08 -16.42
N GLN A 175 -27.42 -9.67 -15.36
CA GLN A 175 -26.73 -9.75 -14.08
C GLN A 175 -25.57 -10.77 -14.15
N ILE A 176 -25.76 -11.86 -14.92
CA ILE A 176 -24.71 -12.88 -15.16
C ILE A 176 -23.58 -12.25 -15.98
N GLU A 177 -23.90 -11.44 -16.98
CA GLU A 177 -22.92 -10.63 -17.74
C GLU A 177 -22.17 -9.65 -16.82
N ALA A 178 -22.88 -8.89 -16.00
CA ALA A 178 -22.27 -7.94 -15.04
C ALA A 178 -21.34 -8.62 -14.02
N ALA A 179 -21.61 -9.90 -13.71
CA ALA A 179 -20.73 -10.74 -12.89
C ALA A 179 -19.51 -11.28 -13.68
N GLY A 180 -19.40 -11.00 -14.98
CA GLY A 180 -18.32 -11.48 -15.83
C GLY A 180 -18.39 -12.98 -16.15
N LEU A 181 -19.56 -13.60 -16.00
CA LEU A 181 -19.78 -15.03 -16.21
C LEU A 181 -20.38 -15.36 -17.58
N ALA A 182 -21.01 -14.37 -18.24
CA ALA A 182 -21.61 -14.52 -19.55
C ALA A 182 -21.18 -13.41 -20.50
N LEU A 183 -21.35 -13.64 -21.79
CA LEU A 183 -21.10 -12.70 -22.87
C LEU A 183 -22.36 -12.60 -23.76
N PRO A 184 -22.68 -11.42 -24.28
CA PRO A 184 -23.79 -11.26 -25.23
C PRO A 184 -23.44 -11.92 -26.56
N ARG A 185 -24.45 -12.53 -27.22
CA ARG A 185 -24.29 -13.07 -28.58
C ARG A 185 -24.23 -11.93 -29.60
N GLN A 186 -23.44 -12.11 -30.66
CA GLN A 186 -23.44 -11.19 -31.81
C GLN A 186 -24.85 -11.14 -32.40
N GLY A 187 -25.36 -9.93 -32.60
CA GLY A 187 -26.74 -9.70 -33.04
C GLY A 187 -27.77 -9.48 -31.93
N GLY A 188 -27.36 -9.40 -30.66
CA GLY A 188 -28.18 -8.91 -29.52
C GLY A 188 -29.25 -9.87 -28.99
N ARG A 189 -29.30 -11.12 -29.46
CA ARG A 189 -30.27 -12.12 -29.00
C ARG A 189 -29.61 -13.19 -28.12
N GLY A 190 -29.68 -13.02 -26.81
CA GLY A 190 -29.25 -14.01 -25.82
C GLY A 190 -27.78 -13.86 -25.38
N TYR A 191 -27.39 -14.75 -24.49
CA TYR A 191 -26.10 -14.78 -23.83
C TYR A 191 -25.49 -16.17 -23.97
N TYR A 192 -24.16 -16.27 -23.78
CA TYR A 192 -23.43 -17.52 -23.71
C TYR A 192 -22.39 -17.48 -22.61
N ASP A 193 -22.01 -18.64 -22.11
CA ASP A 193 -21.07 -18.78 -21.00
C ASP A 193 -19.68 -18.29 -21.39
N ARG A 194 -19.07 -17.46 -20.54
CA ARG A 194 -17.70 -16.98 -20.73
C ARG A 194 -16.68 -18.12 -20.63
N PHE A 195 -16.90 -19.02 -19.68
CA PHE A 195 -16.02 -20.16 -19.43
C PHE A 195 -16.65 -21.43 -20.00
N ARG A 196 -15.97 -22.10 -20.89
CA ARG A 196 -16.41 -23.33 -21.55
C ARG A 196 -15.24 -24.27 -21.71
N ASP A 197 -15.44 -25.55 -21.39
CA ASP A 197 -14.40 -26.59 -21.44
C ASP A 197 -13.13 -26.19 -20.68
N ARG A 198 -13.33 -25.71 -19.44
CA ARG A 198 -12.23 -25.23 -18.61
C ARG A 198 -12.34 -25.72 -17.17
N LEU A 199 -11.19 -26.08 -16.61
CA LEU A 199 -11.05 -26.21 -15.17
C LEU A 199 -11.22 -24.83 -14.54
N MET A 200 -12.14 -24.73 -13.58
CA MET A 200 -12.52 -23.47 -12.93
C MET A 200 -11.84 -23.32 -11.58
N ILE A 201 -11.22 -22.18 -11.38
CA ILE A 201 -10.41 -21.83 -10.22
C ILE A 201 -11.02 -20.55 -9.62
N PRO A 202 -11.78 -20.64 -8.51
CA PRO A 202 -12.37 -19.48 -7.88
C PRO A 202 -11.31 -18.54 -7.31
N ILE A 203 -11.51 -17.24 -7.54
CA ILE A 203 -10.70 -16.17 -6.96
C ILE A 203 -11.51 -15.58 -5.83
N CYS A 204 -10.95 -15.57 -4.61
CA CYS A 204 -11.59 -15.01 -3.43
C CYS A 204 -10.92 -13.71 -2.99
N ASP A 205 -11.69 -12.85 -2.36
CA ASP A 205 -11.15 -11.70 -1.61
C ASP A 205 -10.48 -12.20 -0.30
N SER A 206 -9.92 -11.28 0.49
CA SER A 206 -9.25 -11.60 1.77
C SER A 206 -10.20 -12.18 2.81
N THR A 207 -11.53 -12.04 2.65
CA THR A 207 -12.56 -12.61 3.56
C THR A 207 -13.07 -13.98 3.10
N GLY A 208 -12.64 -14.47 1.94
CA GLY A 208 -13.05 -15.74 1.36
C GLY A 208 -14.30 -15.67 0.47
N LYS A 209 -14.84 -14.48 0.19
CA LYS A 209 -15.94 -14.30 -0.76
C LYS A 209 -15.41 -14.42 -2.18
N ILE A 210 -16.10 -15.21 -3.02
CA ILE A 210 -15.72 -15.38 -4.42
C ILE A 210 -16.01 -14.10 -5.18
N VAL A 211 -15.00 -13.56 -5.86
CA VAL A 211 -15.07 -12.31 -6.64
C VAL A 211 -14.96 -12.54 -8.13
N GLY A 212 -14.43 -13.69 -8.56
CA GLY A 212 -14.24 -14.06 -9.95
C GLY A 212 -13.65 -15.44 -10.10
N PHE A 213 -13.21 -15.76 -11.32
CA PHE A 213 -12.64 -17.06 -11.66
C PHE A 213 -11.44 -16.94 -12.60
N GLY A 214 -10.49 -17.86 -12.43
CA GLY A 214 -9.57 -18.30 -13.48
C GLY A 214 -10.12 -19.53 -14.16
N GLY A 215 -10.00 -19.63 -15.48
CA GLY A 215 -10.39 -20.80 -16.26
C GLY A 215 -9.21 -21.34 -17.05
N ARG A 216 -8.76 -22.57 -16.76
CA ARG A 216 -7.69 -23.25 -17.50
C ARG A 216 -8.24 -24.21 -18.52
N ALA A 217 -7.85 -24.08 -19.77
CA ALA A 217 -8.18 -25.04 -20.82
C ALA A 217 -7.56 -26.41 -20.53
N LEU A 218 -8.33 -27.50 -20.72
CA LEU A 218 -7.84 -28.88 -20.54
C LEU A 218 -7.15 -29.42 -21.78
N GLY A 219 -7.55 -28.95 -22.96
CA GLY A 219 -6.95 -29.29 -24.26
C GLY A 219 -6.08 -28.20 -24.86
N GLU A 220 -5.99 -28.17 -26.19
CA GLU A 220 -5.16 -27.23 -26.96
C GLU A 220 -5.79 -25.83 -27.12
N GLN A 221 -6.94 -25.57 -26.52
CA GLN A 221 -7.63 -24.28 -26.65
C GLN A 221 -6.76 -23.12 -26.16
N GLN A 222 -6.69 -22.08 -27.00
CA GLN A 222 -6.01 -20.82 -26.66
C GLN A 222 -7.04 -19.74 -26.28
N PRO A 223 -6.71 -18.85 -25.37
CA PRO A 223 -5.53 -18.89 -24.49
C PRO A 223 -5.65 -19.98 -23.41
N LYS A 224 -4.51 -20.52 -22.97
CA LYS A 224 -4.40 -21.57 -21.94
C LYS A 224 -5.12 -21.17 -20.64
N TYR A 225 -5.02 -19.91 -20.24
CA TYR A 225 -5.74 -19.34 -19.11
C TYR A 225 -6.55 -18.12 -19.53
N ILE A 226 -7.77 -18.02 -19.00
CA ILE A 226 -8.58 -16.81 -19.04
C ILE A 226 -9.04 -16.48 -17.61
N ASN A 227 -9.10 -15.19 -17.30
CA ASN A 227 -9.65 -14.72 -16.03
C ASN A 227 -10.99 -14.01 -16.25
N SER A 228 -11.76 -13.87 -15.17
CA SER A 228 -12.90 -12.95 -15.14
C SER A 228 -12.48 -11.56 -15.62
N PRO A 229 -13.34 -10.83 -16.32
CA PRO A 229 -13.11 -9.43 -16.62
C PRO A 229 -13.18 -8.60 -15.32
N GLU A 230 -12.73 -7.35 -15.39
CA GLU A 230 -12.96 -6.39 -14.32
C GLU A 230 -14.46 -6.23 -14.07
N THR A 231 -14.86 -6.29 -12.80
CA THR A 231 -16.25 -6.13 -12.36
C THR A 231 -16.28 -5.22 -11.11
N PRO A 232 -17.45 -4.78 -10.65
CA PRO A 232 -17.53 -4.02 -9.39
C PRO A 232 -16.96 -4.75 -8.17
N VAL A 233 -16.86 -6.10 -8.19
CA VAL A 233 -16.33 -6.93 -7.10
C VAL A 233 -14.96 -7.52 -7.38
N TYR A 234 -14.48 -7.47 -8.62
CA TYR A 234 -13.20 -8.05 -9.01
C TYR A 234 -12.33 -7.06 -9.77
N LYS A 235 -11.12 -6.82 -9.25
CA LYS A 235 -10.03 -6.12 -9.92
C LYS A 235 -8.77 -6.97 -9.82
N LYS A 236 -8.23 -7.38 -10.97
CA LYS A 236 -7.11 -8.33 -11.05
C LYS A 236 -5.88 -7.86 -10.25
N GLY A 237 -5.55 -6.58 -10.35
CA GLY A 237 -4.39 -5.99 -9.66
C GLY A 237 -4.56 -5.76 -8.14
N VAL A 238 -5.73 -6.05 -7.56
CA VAL A 238 -5.99 -5.83 -6.13
C VAL A 238 -5.97 -7.15 -5.35
N HIS A 239 -6.35 -8.26 -5.99
CA HIS A 239 -6.49 -9.55 -5.32
C HIS A 239 -5.23 -10.40 -5.44
N LEU A 240 -4.93 -11.17 -4.40
CA LEU A 240 -3.93 -12.23 -4.38
C LEU A 240 -4.63 -13.58 -4.24
N TYR A 241 -4.34 -14.49 -5.16
CA TYR A 241 -4.92 -15.84 -5.11
C TYR A 241 -4.47 -16.60 -3.87
N GLY A 242 -5.40 -17.24 -3.20
CA GLY A 242 -5.12 -18.02 -2.01
C GLY A 242 -4.94 -17.22 -0.71
N LEU A 243 -4.98 -15.88 -0.74
CA LEU A 243 -4.72 -15.05 0.46
C LEU A 243 -5.68 -15.37 1.62
N HIS A 244 -6.96 -15.61 1.37
CA HIS A 244 -7.93 -15.98 2.41
C HIS A 244 -7.56 -17.27 3.14
N LEU A 245 -6.89 -18.21 2.46
CA LEU A 245 -6.37 -19.47 3.04
C LEU A 245 -5.02 -19.24 3.72
N ALA A 246 -4.16 -18.38 3.14
CA ALA A 246 -2.80 -18.15 3.57
C ALA A 246 -2.68 -17.14 4.74
N SER A 247 -3.65 -16.26 4.90
CA SER A 247 -3.60 -15.10 5.80
C SER A 247 -3.23 -15.46 7.24
N ARG A 248 -3.74 -16.58 7.78
CA ARG A 248 -3.42 -17.06 9.12
C ARG A 248 -1.93 -17.46 9.22
N ALA A 249 -1.46 -18.31 8.32
CA ALA A 249 -0.09 -18.79 8.32
C ALA A 249 0.92 -17.65 8.08
N ILE A 250 0.56 -16.68 7.21
CA ILE A 250 1.38 -15.48 6.99
C ILE A 250 1.49 -14.65 8.27
N ARG A 251 0.39 -14.42 9.00
CA ARG A 251 0.42 -13.67 10.27
C ARG A 251 1.25 -14.37 11.35
N GLU A 252 1.15 -15.70 11.44
CA GLU A 252 1.90 -16.50 12.41
C GLU A 252 3.40 -16.48 12.12
N THR A 253 3.80 -16.60 10.85
CA THR A 253 5.22 -16.64 10.44
C THR A 253 5.79 -15.26 10.10
N ARG A 254 4.96 -14.25 9.86
CA ARG A 254 5.29 -12.94 9.30
C ARG A 254 5.99 -13.01 7.94
N VAL A 255 5.89 -14.16 7.24
CA VAL A 255 6.47 -14.40 5.92
C VAL A 255 5.39 -14.82 4.94
N ALA A 256 5.34 -14.17 3.78
CA ALA A 256 4.52 -14.60 2.64
C ALA A 256 5.42 -15.21 1.56
N LEU A 257 5.00 -16.34 0.99
CA LEU A 257 5.57 -16.91 -0.23
C LEU A 257 4.72 -16.44 -1.41
N VAL A 258 5.33 -15.83 -2.41
CA VAL A 258 4.61 -15.33 -3.59
C VAL A 258 5.09 -16.06 -4.83
N VAL A 259 4.14 -16.64 -5.55
CA VAL A 259 4.33 -17.35 -6.82
C VAL A 259 3.51 -16.67 -7.94
N GLU A 260 3.69 -17.10 -9.19
CA GLU A 260 3.02 -16.48 -10.33
C GLU A 260 1.63 -17.07 -10.61
N GLY A 261 1.50 -18.38 -10.56
CA GLY A 261 0.35 -19.12 -11.06
C GLY A 261 -0.53 -19.76 -10.01
N TYR A 262 -1.74 -20.10 -10.42
CA TYR A 262 -2.72 -20.79 -9.58
C TYR A 262 -2.21 -22.15 -9.10
N PHE A 263 -1.64 -22.95 -10.01
CA PHE A 263 -1.17 -24.29 -9.67
C PHE A 263 0.06 -24.26 -8.80
N ASP A 264 0.93 -23.26 -8.95
CA ASP A 264 2.07 -23.09 -8.05
C ASP A 264 1.59 -22.90 -6.61
N ALA A 265 0.60 -22.01 -6.40
CA ALA A 265 0.02 -21.82 -5.08
C ALA A 265 -0.66 -23.08 -4.55
N ILE A 266 -1.47 -23.76 -5.36
CA ILE A 266 -2.17 -25.00 -4.96
C ILE A 266 -1.18 -26.09 -4.57
N SER A 267 -0.12 -26.28 -5.37
CA SER A 267 0.90 -27.30 -5.14
C SER A 267 1.74 -27.00 -3.90
N LEU A 268 2.13 -25.73 -3.69
CA LEU A 268 2.88 -25.34 -2.50
C LEU A 268 2.03 -25.51 -1.23
N HIS A 269 0.74 -25.15 -1.25
CA HIS A 269 -0.18 -25.44 -0.15
C HIS A 269 -0.26 -26.93 0.14
N SER A 270 -0.38 -27.76 -0.91
CA SER A 270 -0.42 -29.23 -0.77
C SER A 270 0.89 -29.80 -0.26
N ALA A 271 2.03 -29.19 -0.58
CA ALA A 271 3.35 -29.54 -0.07
C ALA A 271 3.61 -29.05 1.37
N GLY A 272 2.65 -28.36 2.01
CA GLY A 272 2.72 -27.91 3.40
C GLY A 272 3.33 -26.51 3.57
N PHE A 273 3.15 -25.62 2.58
CA PHE A 273 3.50 -24.20 2.64
C PHE A 273 2.23 -23.33 2.58
N PRO A 274 1.42 -23.32 3.66
CA PRO A 274 0.12 -22.65 3.66
C PRO A 274 0.22 -21.11 3.56
N GLN A 275 1.40 -20.51 3.76
CA GLN A 275 1.63 -19.07 3.64
C GLN A 275 1.85 -18.62 2.18
N THR A 276 1.49 -19.44 1.18
CA THR A 276 1.70 -19.15 -0.24
C THR A 276 0.50 -18.41 -0.85
N VAL A 277 0.78 -17.40 -1.67
CA VAL A 277 -0.20 -16.66 -2.49
C VAL A 277 0.30 -16.51 -3.92
N ALA A 278 -0.60 -16.24 -4.89
CA ALA A 278 -0.19 -15.99 -6.27
C ALA A 278 -0.67 -14.62 -6.79
N SER A 279 0.11 -14.03 -7.72
CA SER A 279 -0.14 -12.71 -8.34
C SER A 279 -1.13 -12.71 -9.52
N LEU A 280 -1.73 -13.85 -9.85
CA LEU A 280 -2.74 -14.02 -10.92
C LEU A 280 -2.21 -13.81 -12.35
N GLY A 281 -0.95 -14.19 -12.62
CA GLY A 281 -0.34 -14.12 -13.96
C GLY A 281 -0.06 -12.68 -14.41
N THR A 282 0.32 -11.82 -13.48
CA THR A 282 0.87 -10.48 -13.69
C THR A 282 2.01 -10.25 -12.71
N ALA A 283 2.91 -9.31 -13.00
CA ALA A 283 3.82 -8.83 -11.96
C ALA A 283 3.00 -8.29 -10.76
N LEU A 284 3.58 -8.33 -9.55
CA LEU A 284 2.99 -7.72 -8.36
C LEU A 284 2.64 -6.25 -8.63
N THR A 285 1.50 -5.83 -8.12
CA THR A 285 1.05 -4.43 -8.17
C THR A 285 1.26 -3.75 -6.82
N ALA A 286 1.22 -2.42 -6.80
CA ALA A 286 1.29 -1.64 -5.55
C ALA A 286 0.16 -2.00 -4.57
N ASP A 287 -1.07 -2.20 -5.06
CA ASP A 287 -2.20 -2.62 -4.22
C ASP A 287 -1.99 -4.00 -3.59
N GLN A 288 -1.43 -4.96 -4.35
CA GLN A 288 -1.12 -6.30 -3.85
C GLN A 288 0.01 -6.26 -2.81
N VAL A 289 1.03 -5.43 -3.02
CA VAL A 289 2.12 -5.24 -2.05
C VAL A 289 1.62 -4.56 -0.77
N ALA A 290 0.81 -3.51 -0.89
CA ALA A 290 0.16 -2.88 0.25
C ALA A 290 -0.77 -3.85 1.01
N LEU A 291 -1.41 -4.78 0.30
CA LEU A 291 -2.19 -5.85 0.92
C LEU A 291 -1.31 -6.83 1.68
N LEU A 292 -0.19 -7.28 1.11
CA LEU A 292 0.78 -8.18 1.77
C LEU A 292 1.36 -7.57 3.03
N ARG A 293 1.70 -6.27 3.01
CA ARG A 293 2.27 -5.54 4.16
C ARG A 293 1.38 -5.60 5.42
N ARG A 294 0.07 -5.79 5.26
CA ARG A 294 -0.86 -5.94 6.40
C ARG A 294 -0.65 -7.26 7.15
N TYR A 295 -0.07 -8.25 6.51
CA TYR A 295 0.05 -9.62 7.02
C TYR A 295 1.49 -10.03 7.30
N ALA A 296 2.45 -9.57 6.47
CA ALA A 296 3.85 -10.02 6.46
C ALA A 296 4.84 -8.88 6.70
N ASP A 297 6.01 -9.23 7.26
CA ASP A 297 7.19 -8.36 7.34
C ASP A 297 8.22 -8.73 6.27
N LYS A 298 8.11 -9.95 5.73
CA LYS A 298 8.99 -10.49 4.68
C LYS A 298 8.17 -11.16 3.59
N VAL A 299 8.56 -10.93 2.34
CA VAL A 299 8.03 -11.62 1.16
C VAL A 299 9.16 -12.42 0.52
N THR A 300 8.91 -13.69 0.26
CA THR A 300 9.82 -14.54 -0.51
C THR A 300 9.19 -14.82 -1.86
N LEU A 301 9.83 -14.33 -2.92
CA LEU A 301 9.41 -14.51 -4.30
C LEU A 301 9.96 -15.83 -4.81
N ILE A 302 9.10 -16.67 -5.40
CA ILE A 302 9.47 -17.93 -6.05
C ILE A 302 8.92 -17.88 -7.46
N PHE A 303 9.77 -17.49 -8.41
CA PHE A 303 9.39 -17.31 -9.81
C PHE A 303 10.01 -18.36 -10.73
N ASP A 304 9.43 -18.47 -11.91
CA ASP A 304 9.97 -19.29 -12.97
C ASP A 304 11.35 -18.77 -13.39
N PRO A 305 12.32 -19.63 -13.65
CA PRO A 305 13.69 -19.23 -14.01
C PRO A 305 13.81 -18.73 -15.46
N ASP A 306 12.70 -18.38 -16.11
CA ASP A 306 12.65 -17.83 -17.46
C ASP A 306 12.83 -16.29 -17.47
N PRO A 307 13.12 -15.67 -18.65
CA PRO A 307 13.29 -14.22 -18.73
C PRO A 307 12.07 -13.40 -18.30
N ALA A 308 10.86 -13.92 -18.49
CA ALA A 308 9.62 -13.24 -18.12
C ALA A 308 9.41 -13.25 -16.60
N GLY A 309 9.64 -14.39 -15.94
CA GLY A 309 9.58 -14.53 -14.49
C GLY A 309 10.64 -13.66 -13.79
N ILE A 310 11.87 -13.62 -14.34
CA ILE A 310 12.94 -12.73 -13.83
C ILE A 310 12.52 -11.25 -13.93
N GLN A 311 11.89 -10.84 -15.03
CA GLN A 311 11.42 -9.47 -15.21
C GLN A 311 10.21 -9.16 -14.31
N ALA A 312 9.34 -10.14 -14.05
CA ALA A 312 8.25 -10.02 -13.09
C ALA A 312 8.79 -9.87 -11.66
N ALA A 313 9.82 -10.68 -11.30
CA ALA A 313 10.54 -10.56 -10.03
C ALA A 313 11.10 -9.15 -9.85
N TRP A 314 11.78 -8.61 -10.85
CA TRP A 314 12.36 -7.26 -10.80
C TRP A 314 11.33 -6.18 -10.43
N ARG A 315 10.20 -6.13 -11.15
CA ARG A 315 9.12 -5.16 -10.87
C ARG A 315 8.54 -5.36 -9.47
N GLY A 316 8.41 -6.61 -9.03
CA GLY A 316 7.97 -6.92 -7.67
C GLY A 316 8.94 -6.44 -6.61
N LEU A 317 10.27 -6.57 -6.85
CA LEU A 317 11.31 -6.09 -5.94
C LEU A 317 11.22 -4.59 -5.68
N GLU A 318 11.05 -3.78 -6.73
CA GLU A 318 10.94 -2.31 -6.60
C GLU A 318 9.79 -1.92 -5.66
N LEU A 319 8.62 -2.53 -5.83
CA LEU A 319 7.45 -2.24 -5.01
C LEU A 319 7.61 -2.74 -3.56
N LEU A 320 8.14 -3.96 -3.38
CA LEU A 320 8.33 -4.54 -2.04
C LEU A 320 9.34 -3.76 -1.21
N VAL A 321 10.43 -3.32 -1.84
CA VAL A 321 11.49 -2.54 -1.22
C VAL A 321 10.99 -1.15 -0.83
N ALA A 322 10.22 -0.48 -1.70
CA ALA A 322 9.61 0.82 -1.43
C ALA A 322 8.63 0.78 -0.24
N GLU A 323 7.93 -0.35 -0.06
CA GLU A 323 7.00 -0.58 1.05
C GLU A 323 7.67 -1.16 2.30
N GLU A 324 9.01 -1.10 2.40
CA GLU A 324 9.82 -1.57 3.55
C GLU A 324 9.66 -3.06 3.90
N LEU A 325 9.16 -3.88 2.99
CA LEU A 325 9.10 -5.32 3.20
C LEU A 325 10.49 -5.94 3.07
N GLY A 326 10.80 -6.92 3.92
CA GLY A 326 11.96 -7.79 3.72
C GLY A 326 11.75 -8.63 2.47
N VAL A 327 12.77 -8.77 1.62
CA VAL A 327 12.63 -9.53 0.37
C VAL A 327 13.63 -10.68 0.32
N GLY A 328 13.12 -11.85 -0.07
CA GLY A 328 13.93 -13.00 -0.48
C GLY A 328 13.53 -13.45 -1.88
N VAL A 329 14.48 -13.91 -2.66
CA VAL A 329 14.24 -14.48 -4.00
C VAL A 329 14.76 -15.90 -4.01
N VAL A 330 13.88 -16.84 -4.36
CA VAL A 330 14.23 -18.24 -4.56
C VAL A 330 14.45 -18.49 -6.04
N ILE A 331 15.61 -18.99 -6.38
CA ILE A 331 15.94 -19.42 -7.74
C ILE A 331 15.76 -20.93 -7.81
N LEU A 332 14.82 -21.37 -8.63
CA LEU A 332 14.61 -22.79 -8.91
C LEU A 332 15.58 -23.29 -10.00
N PRO A 333 15.85 -24.60 -10.08
CA PRO A 333 16.63 -25.18 -11.17
C PRO A 333 15.97 -24.91 -12.54
N HIS A 334 16.81 -24.77 -13.56
CA HIS A 334 16.36 -24.50 -14.92
C HIS A 334 15.29 -25.50 -15.39
N GLY A 335 14.21 -25.00 -15.99
CA GLY A 335 13.11 -25.79 -16.52
C GLY A 335 12.10 -26.29 -15.50
N LYS A 336 12.20 -25.88 -14.22
CA LYS A 336 11.23 -26.24 -13.16
C LYS A 336 10.51 -25.02 -12.63
N ASP A 337 9.18 -24.97 -12.84
CA ASP A 337 8.29 -24.06 -12.13
C ASP A 337 8.06 -24.52 -10.68
N PRO A 338 7.49 -23.68 -9.80
CA PRO A 338 7.22 -24.04 -8.39
C PRO A 338 6.35 -25.28 -8.22
N ASP A 339 5.32 -25.48 -9.09
CA ASP A 339 4.46 -26.67 -9.13
C ASP A 339 5.29 -27.94 -9.38
N THR A 340 6.06 -27.94 -10.46
CA THR A 340 6.89 -29.08 -10.86
C THR A 340 7.96 -29.40 -9.82
N PHE A 341 8.63 -28.36 -9.29
CA PHE A 341 9.66 -28.54 -8.29
C PHE A 341 9.11 -29.14 -6.98
N ALA A 342 7.98 -28.63 -6.50
CA ALA A 342 7.34 -29.14 -5.29
C ALA A 342 6.92 -30.62 -5.42
N ARG A 343 6.39 -31.01 -6.59
CA ARG A 343 5.94 -32.39 -6.86
C ARG A 343 7.10 -33.37 -7.02
N GLU A 344 8.16 -32.99 -7.72
CA GLU A 344 9.28 -33.90 -8.04
C GLU A 344 10.34 -33.97 -6.96
N SER A 345 10.64 -32.84 -6.31
CA SER A 345 11.74 -32.74 -5.34
C SER A 345 11.26 -32.80 -3.87
N GLY A 346 9.96 -32.61 -3.63
CA GLY A 346 9.33 -32.71 -2.32
C GLY A 346 9.56 -31.50 -1.41
N LYS A 347 8.96 -31.59 -0.20
CA LYS A 347 8.90 -30.51 0.79
C LYS A 347 10.29 -30.09 1.28
N ASP A 348 11.17 -31.03 1.61
CA ASP A 348 12.47 -30.74 2.23
C ASP A 348 13.41 -30.03 1.26
N ALA A 349 13.38 -30.41 -0.02
CA ALA A 349 14.14 -29.71 -1.05
C ALA A 349 13.65 -28.26 -1.23
N LEU A 350 12.34 -28.04 -1.19
CA LEU A 350 11.77 -26.68 -1.29
C LEU A 350 12.09 -25.86 -0.03
N LEU A 351 12.02 -26.43 1.17
CA LEU A 351 12.46 -25.78 2.42
C LEU A 351 13.91 -25.33 2.33
N THR A 352 14.81 -26.19 1.83
CA THR A 352 16.22 -25.86 1.63
C THR A 352 16.39 -24.67 0.67
N ARG A 353 15.62 -24.63 -0.43
CA ARG A 353 15.65 -23.51 -1.36
C ARG A 353 15.10 -22.21 -0.75
N ILE A 354 14.03 -22.29 0.01
CA ILE A 354 13.46 -21.13 0.71
C ILE A 354 14.42 -20.59 1.77
N ALA A 355 15.10 -21.49 2.50
CA ALA A 355 16.12 -21.10 3.47
C ALA A 355 17.35 -20.43 2.81
N ALA A 356 17.70 -20.86 1.59
CA ALA A 356 18.77 -20.29 0.76
C ALA A 356 18.31 -19.11 -0.12
N ALA A 357 17.12 -18.53 0.14
CA ALA A 357 16.61 -17.40 -0.62
C ALA A 357 17.59 -16.23 -0.57
N GLN A 358 17.98 -15.74 -1.73
CA GLN A 358 18.87 -14.59 -1.89
C GLN A 358 18.13 -13.29 -1.52
N ASP A 359 18.82 -12.38 -0.85
CA ASP A 359 18.30 -11.02 -0.72
C ASP A 359 18.49 -10.22 -2.02
N VAL A 360 17.99 -8.99 -2.02
CA VAL A 360 17.99 -8.11 -3.21
C VAL A 360 19.40 -7.91 -3.78
N VAL A 361 20.41 -7.70 -2.92
CA VAL A 361 21.80 -7.44 -3.36
C VAL A 361 22.40 -8.69 -3.98
N ASP A 362 22.31 -9.83 -3.27
CA ASP A 362 22.86 -11.09 -3.77
C ASP A 362 22.18 -11.53 -5.07
N PHE A 363 20.84 -11.41 -5.14
CA PHE A 363 20.11 -11.77 -6.34
C PHE A 363 20.55 -10.96 -7.56
N LEU A 364 20.66 -9.64 -7.42
CA LEU A 364 21.03 -8.78 -8.54
C LEU A 364 22.47 -8.95 -8.98
N LEU A 365 23.38 -9.10 -8.02
CA LEU A 365 24.79 -9.35 -8.35
C LEU A 365 24.97 -10.72 -9.00
N SER A 366 24.31 -11.78 -8.52
CA SER A 366 24.35 -13.10 -9.16
C SER A 366 23.85 -13.04 -10.60
N ARG A 367 22.79 -12.28 -10.87
CA ARG A 367 22.27 -12.08 -12.24
C ARG A 367 23.24 -11.28 -13.14
N ALA A 368 23.91 -10.29 -12.58
CA ALA A 368 24.95 -9.57 -13.31
C ALA A 368 26.14 -10.48 -13.61
N GLU A 369 26.56 -11.30 -12.66
CA GLU A 369 27.64 -12.27 -12.79
C GLU A 369 27.36 -13.32 -13.88
N GLU A 370 26.16 -13.89 -13.90
CA GLU A 370 25.72 -14.83 -14.95
C GLU A 370 25.76 -14.20 -16.36
N ARG A 371 25.52 -12.89 -16.48
CA ARG A 371 25.44 -12.19 -17.77
C ARG A 371 26.78 -11.67 -18.27
N THR A 372 27.64 -11.15 -17.41
CA THR A 372 28.89 -10.46 -17.78
C THR A 372 30.14 -11.02 -17.10
N GLY A 373 29.98 -11.95 -16.14
CA GLY A 373 31.08 -12.50 -15.35
C GLY A 373 31.61 -11.56 -14.27
N LEU A 374 31.14 -10.30 -14.19
CA LEU A 374 31.55 -9.25 -13.22
C LEU A 374 33.08 -9.05 -13.08
N GLN A 375 33.86 -9.43 -14.10
CA GLN A 375 35.34 -9.34 -14.04
C GLN A 375 35.87 -7.94 -14.40
N GLY A 376 35.11 -7.18 -15.20
CA GLY A 376 35.46 -5.84 -15.63
C GLY A 376 34.97 -4.76 -14.64
N VAL A 377 35.76 -3.67 -14.49
CA VAL A 377 35.37 -2.52 -13.65
C VAL A 377 34.06 -1.90 -14.13
N ASP A 378 33.84 -1.83 -15.44
CA ASP A 378 32.61 -1.27 -16.03
C ASP A 378 31.40 -2.15 -15.76
N ASP A 379 31.54 -3.47 -15.79
CA ASP A 379 30.49 -4.45 -15.46
C ASP A 379 30.10 -4.35 -13.99
N GLN A 380 31.09 -4.27 -13.10
CA GLN A 380 30.88 -4.08 -11.66
C GLN A 380 30.18 -2.74 -11.38
N ALA A 381 30.59 -1.67 -12.04
CA ALA A 381 29.95 -0.36 -11.92
C ALA A 381 28.51 -0.36 -12.43
N ALA A 382 28.23 -1.06 -13.53
CA ALA A 382 26.88 -1.21 -14.07
C ALA A 382 25.96 -2.02 -13.12
N ALA A 383 26.49 -3.12 -12.56
CA ALA A 383 25.78 -3.93 -11.57
C ALA A 383 25.53 -3.13 -10.28
N ALA A 384 26.53 -2.37 -9.79
CA ALA A 384 26.39 -1.49 -8.65
C ALA A 384 25.26 -0.48 -8.84
N ARG A 385 25.22 0.21 -9.98
CA ARG A 385 24.16 1.19 -10.31
C ARG A 385 22.79 0.54 -10.32
N GLN A 386 22.66 -0.70 -10.80
CA GLN A 386 21.42 -1.43 -10.83
C GLN A 386 20.90 -1.74 -9.42
N VAL A 387 21.77 -2.21 -8.53
CA VAL A 387 21.44 -2.46 -7.12
C VAL A 387 21.11 -1.14 -6.40
N LEU A 388 21.90 -0.10 -6.63
CA LEU A 388 21.73 1.20 -5.99
C LEU A 388 20.39 1.88 -6.36
N ARG A 389 19.87 1.68 -7.57
CA ARG A 389 18.52 2.16 -7.94
C ARG A 389 17.44 1.58 -7.01
N LEU A 390 17.53 0.28 -6.65
CA LEU A 390 16.59 -0.32 -5.69
C LEU A 390 16.85 0.15 -4.26
N ILE A 391 18.11 0.26 -3.85
CA ILE A 391 18.46 0.79 -2.52
C ILE A 391 17.98 2.24 -2.35
N ALA A 392 17.98 3.04 -3.42
CA ALA A 392 17.46 4.40 -3.42
C ALA A 392 15.95 4.50 -3.11
N LEU A 393 15.18 3.45 -3.44
CA LEU A 393 13.75 3.37 -3.12
C LEU A 393 13.49 3.07 -1.63
N MET A 394 14.50 2.58 -0.90
CA MET A 394 14.35 2.29 0.53
C MET A 394 14.36 3.60 1.33
N PRO A 395 13.47 3.76 2.32
CA PRO A 395 13.59 4.82 3.30
C PRO A 395 14.95 4.81 4.01
N GLU A 396 15.42 5.99 4.42
CA GLU A 396 16.67 6.09 5.18
C GLU A 396 16.54 5.36 6.51
N GLY A 397 17.54 4.54 6.85
CA GLY A 397 17.52 3.75 8.07
C GLY A 397 18.55 2.62 8.06
N VAL A 398 18.52 1.81 9.12
CA VAL A 398 19.47 0.72 9.35
C VAL A 398 19.45 -0.30 8.21
N ARG A 399 18.27 -0.64 7.67
CA ARG A 399 18.14 -1.59 6.57
C ARG A 399 18.87 -1.11 5.31
N ARG A 400 18.65 0.15 4.91
CA ARG A 400 19.34 0.78 3.77
C ARG A 400 20.85 0.79 3.97
N ALA A 401 21.33 1.18 5.16
CA ALA A 401 22.74 1.19 5.51
C ALA A 401 23.37 -0.21 5.41
N LYS A 402 22.68 -1.25 5.88
CA LYS A 402 23.13 -2.65 5.79
C LYS A 402 23.23 -3.15 4.34
N TYR A 403 22.32 -2.76 3.46
CA TYR A 403 22.40 -3.11 2.04
C TYR A 403 23.53 -2.36 1.33
N ILE A 404 23.81 -1.11 1.70
CA ILE A 404 24.97 -0.35 1.20
C ILE A 404 26.28 -1.03 1.64
N GLN A 405 26.40 -1.37 2.92
CA GLN A 405 27.55 -2.11 3.45
C GLN A 405 27.76 -3.42 2.69
N LYS A 406 26.69 -4.22 2.55
CA LYS A 406 26.75 -5.49 1.83
C LYS A 406 27.18 -5.35 0.37
N LEU A 407 26.65 -4.33 -0.33
CA LEU A 407 27.04 -4.05 -1.72
C LEU A 407 28.53 -3.69 -1.81
N ALA A 408 29.03 -2.85 -0.88
CA ALA A 408 30.44 -2.47 -0.81
C ALA A 408 31.35 -3.71 -0.58
N GLU A 409 30.99 -4.56 0.37
CA GLU A 409 31.72 -5.82 0.67
C GLU A 409 31.74 -6.76 -0.54
N ARG A 410 30.60 -6.95 -1.22
CA ARG A 410 30.48 -7.86 -2.37
C ARG A 410 31.28 -7.38 -3.60
N LEU A 411 31.44 -6.08 -3.78
CA LEU A 411 32.21 -5.49 -4.89
C LEU A 411 33.66 -5.15 -4.52
N GLY A 412 34.06 -5.33 -3.26
CA GLY A 412 35.41 -5.01 -2.79
C GLY A 412 35.75 -3.51 -2.85
N VAL A 413 34.73 -2.63 -2.67
CA VAL A 413 34.90 -1.17 -2.67
C VAL A 413 34.55 -0.56 -1.31
N SER A 414 34.96 0.69 -1.07
CA SER A 414 34.58 1.38 0.17
C SER A 414 33.10 1.75 0.20
N GLU A 415 32.45 1.72 1.39
CA GLU A 415 31.09 2.21 1.58
C GLU A 415 30.96 3.69 1.13
N GLY A 416 32.00 4.49 1.33
CA GLY A 416 32.06 5.88 0.87
C GLY A 416 31.89 6.02 -0.64
N SER A 417 32.49 5.11 -1.43
CA SER A 417 32.36 5.07 -2.89
C SER A 417 30.93 4.71 -3.31
N VAL A 418 30.32 3.72 -2.63
CA VAL A 418 28.93 3.31 -2.87
C VAL A 418 27.96 4.44 -2.52
N MET A 419 28.17 5.13 -1.40
CA MET A 419 27.38 6.28 -0.99
C MET A 419 27.52 7.47 -1.95
N ALA A 420 28.70 7.72 -2.50
CA ALA A 420 28.93 8.76 -3.49
C ALA A 420 28.13 8.48 -4.77
N GLU A 421 28.15 7.24 -5.26
CA GLU A 421 27.39 6.84 -6.45
C GLU A 421 25.88 6.88 -6.18
N LEU A 422 25.42 6.51 -4.98
CA LEU A 422 24.02 6.62 -4.57
C LEU A 422 23.55 8.10 -4.59
N ARG A 423 24.37 9.04 -4.11
CA ARG A 423 24.08 10.48 -4.17
C ARG A 423 24.01 10.97 -5.61
N ARG A 424 24.88 10.50 -6.51
CA ARG A 424 24.84 10.83 -7.94
C ARG A 424 23.53 10.38 -8.59
N LEU A 425 23.03 9.19 -8.26
CA LEU A 425 21.74 8.70 -8.75
C LEU A 425 20.56 9.52 -8.24
N GLY A 426 20.69 10.17 -7.09
CA GLY A 426 19.69 11.09 -6.51
C GLY A 426 19.80 12.54 -6.99
N SER A 427 20.74 12.89 -7.89
CA SER A 427 20.90 14.24 -8.43
C SER A 427 19.96 14.53 -9.62
N PRO A 428 19.49 15.77 -9.83
CA PRO A 428 18.42 16.12 -10.76
C PRO A 428 18.65 15.80 -12.25
N ASP A 429 19.88 15.49 -12.66
CA ASP A 429 20.24 15.19 -14.07
C ASP A 429 19.85 13.78 -14.54
N SER A 430 19.29 12.95 -13.67
CA SER A 430 18.85 11.58 -13.98
C SER A 430 17.32 11.43 -13.90
N ALA A 431 16.56 12.44 -14.35
CA ALA A 431 15.11 12.44 -14.27
C ALA A 431 14.45 11.51 -15.33
N VAL A 432 14.14 10.27 -14.95
CA VAL A 432 12.95 9.58 -15.44
C VAL A 432 12.26 8.95 -14.23
N ALA A 433 11.10 9.50 -13.90
CA ALA A 433 10.02 9.01 -13.04
C ALA A 433 10.42 8.44 -11.65
N SER A 434 10.45 9.29 -10.65
CA SER A 434 10.31 8.89 -9.25
C SER A 434 9.43 9.91 -8.53
N GLY A 435 8.54 9.40 -7.70
CA GLY A 435 7.75 10.22 -6.78
C GLY A 435 8.63 11.08 -5.87
N PRO A 436 8.06 12.03 -5.13
CA PRO A 436 8.81 13.08 -4.46
C PRO A 436 9.79 12.51 -3.41
N PRO A 437 10.99 13.11 -3.27
CA PRO A 437 11.98 12.72 -2.27
C PRO A 437 11.42 12.90 -0.85
N PRO A 438 11.92 12.14 0.16
CA PRO A 438 11.58 12.39 1.55
C PRO A 438 11.96 13.83 1.88
N SER A 439 11.00 14.59 2.38
CA SER A 439 11.08 15.99 2.66
C SER A 439 12.30 16.32 3.53
N ALA A 440 13.07 17.32 3.08
CA ALA A 440 13.97 18.07 3.97
C ALA A 440 13.21 18.41 5.29
N PRO A 441 13.90 18.49 6.45
CA PRO A 441 13.22 18.85 7.69
C PRO A 441 12.41 20.11 7.45
N LEU A 442 11.09 20.00 7.69
CA LEU A 442 10.12 21.05 7.41
C LEU A 442 10.57 22.36 8.06
N PRO A 443 10.53 23.49 7.35
CA PRO A 443 10.85 24.77 7.95
C PRO A 443 10.00 24.99 9.19
N PRO A 444 10.58 25.18 10.38
CA PRO A 444 9.82 25.27 11.63
C PRO A 444 8.74 26.35 11.60
N ALA A 445 8.99 27.45 10.85
CA ALA A 445 8.05 28.56 10.71
C ALA A 445 6.80 28.18 9.89
N GLU A 446 6.95 27.46 8.77
CA GLU A 446 5.81 27.00 7.97
C GLU A 446 4.93 26.02 8.77
N LYS A 447 5.56 25.05 9.44
CA LYS A 447 4.87 24.06 10.25
C LYS A 447 4.08 24.71 11.38
N THR A 448 4.71 25.65 12.12
CA THR A 448 4.06 26.39 13.20
C THR A 448 2.92 27.26 12.66
N LEU A 449 3.09 27.92 11.52
CA LEU A 449 2.07 28.75 10.91
C LEU A 449 0.81 27.93 10.55
N ILE A 450 0.98 26.80 9.86
CA ILE A 450 -0.14 25.92 9.49
C ILE A 450 -0.79 25.33 10.74
N GLN A 451 -0.02 25.00 11.78
CA GLN A 451 -0.55 24.51 13.04
C GLN A 451 -1.43 25.56 13.72
N ILE A 452 -1.00 26.83 13.76
CA ILE A 452 -1.81 27.92 14.30
C ILE A 452 -3.11 28.08 13.49
N CYS A 453 -3.06 28.02 12.17
CA CYS A 453 -4.25 28.08 11.32
C CYS A 453 -5.23 26.92 11.57
N LEU A 454 -4.74 25.72 11.90
CA LEU A 454 -5.56 24.56 12.26
C LEU A 454 -6.21 24.74 13.63
N LEU A 455 -5.48 25.30 14.62
CA LEU A 455 -5.91 25.39 16.00
C LEU A 455 -6.75 26.64 16.31
N PHE A 456 -6.52 27.74 15.57
CA PHE A 456 -7.09 29.07 15.80
C PHE A 456 -7.67 29.63 14.48
N PRO A 457 -8.93 29.28 14.13
CA PRO A 457 -9.58 29.70 12.88
C PRO A 457 -9.59 31.20 12.63
N GLU A 458 -9.62 31.99 13.70
CA GLU A 458 -9.61 33.46 13.66
C GLU A 458 -8.30 34.05 13.09
N THR A 459 -7.23 33.29 13.08
CA THR A 459 -5.91 33.73 12.53
C THR A 459 -5.82 33.52 11.02
N ARG A 460 -6.65 32.69 10.41
CA ARG A 460 -6.62 32.34 8.99
C ARG A 460 -6.65 33.54 8.05
N PRO A 461 -7.51 34.57 8.26
CA PRO A 461 -7.55 35.75 7.36
C PRO A 461 -6.22 36.49 7.29
N LEU A 462 -5.45 36.56 8.37
CA LEU A 462 -4.12 37.19 8.39
C LEU A 462 -3.13 36.44 7.53
N VAL A 463 -3.16 35.11 7.58
CA VAL A 463 -2.25 34.25 6.82
C VAL A 463 -2.59 34.27 5.34
N TRP A 464 -3.90 34.19 4.99
CA TRP A 464 -4.33 34.21 3.59
C TRP A 464 -4.11 35.53 2.87
N GLY A 465 -4.01 36.63 3.61
CA GLY A 465 -3.60 37.94 3.06
C GLY A 465 -2.10 38.10 2.91
N ALA A 466 -1.29 37.24 3.55
CA ALA A 466 0.16 37.41 3.66
C ALA A 466 0.98 36.43 2.82
N ILE A 467 0.51 35.19 2.62
CA ILE A 467 1.20 34.16 1.84
C ILE A 467 0.23 33.40 0.92
N ARG A 468 0.78 32.92 -0.21
CA ARG A 468 0.07 32.04 -1.15
C ARG A 468 0.51 30.60 -0.96
N GLU A 469 -0.31 29.66 -1.43
CA GLU A 469 -0.03 28.23 -1.32
C GLU A 469 1.32 27.82 -1.91
N GLU A 470 1.69 28.40 -3.04
CA GLU A 470 2.93 28.12 -3.77
C GLU A 470 4.19 28.58 -3.01
N GLU A 471 4.06 29.50 -2.07
CA GLU A 471 5.16 30.04 -1.26
C GLU A 471 5.54 29.11 -0.09
N LEU A 472 4.70 28.12 0.23
CA LEU A 472 5.05 27.06 1.17
C LEU A 472 5.95 26.03 0.50
N SER A 473 7.07 25.71 1.12
CA SER A 473 8.09 24.83 0.53
C SER A 473 7.67 23.35 0.54
N ALA A 474 6.93 22.92 1.56
CA ALA A 474 6.61 21.52 1.80
C ALA A 474 5.24 21.10 1.24
N SER A 475 5.22 20.08 0.37
CA SER A 475 4.00 19.56 -0.27
C SER A 475 2.86 19.22 0.72
N PRO A 476 3.08 18.49 1.84
CA PRO A 476 1.99 18.20 2.78
C PRO A 476 1.39 19.46 3.43
N LEU A 477 2.22 20.47 3.73
CA LEU A 477 1.75 21.74 4.31
C LEU A 477 0.96 22.57 3.28
N ARG A 478 1.36 22.55 2.00
CA ARG A 478 0.58 23.16 0.90
C ARG A 478 -0.80 22.54 0.80
N SER A 479 -0.87 21.22 0.76
CA SER A 479 -2.16 20.52 0.67
C SER A 479 -3.06 20.82 1.88
N ILE A 480 -2.52 20.86 3.10
CA ILE A 480 -3.28 21.24 4.30
C ILE A 480 -3.76 22.69 4.17
N TYR A 481 -2.92 23.61 3.70
CA TYR A 481 -3.27 25.01 3.48
C TYR A 481 -4.40 25.17 2.45
N GLY A 482 -4.33 24.45 1.32
CA GLY A 482 -5.38 24.41 0.31
C GLY A 482 -6.71 23.93 0.87
N VAL A 483 -6.70 22.81 1.61
CA VAL A 483 -7.91 22.31 2.30
C VAL A 483 -8.46 23.36 3.26
N LEU A 484 -7.63 23.99 4.10
CA LEU A 484 -8.05 25.03 5.04
C LEU A 484 -8.72 26.21 4.35
N ARG A 485 -8.20 26.64 3.19
CA ARG A 485 -8.70 27.78 2.42
C ARG A 485 -10.05 27.53 1.77
N GLU A 486 -10.26 26.32 1.27
CA GLU A 486 -11.50 25.93 0.56
C GLU A 486 -12.59 25.42 1.50
N PHE A 487 -12.23 24.99 2.70
CA PHE A 487 -13.17 24.34 3.62
C PHE A 487 -14.22 25.31 4.16
N ARG A 488 -15.49 24.89 4.17
CA ARG A 488 -16.65 25.69 4.62
C ARG A 488 -17.48 24.99 5.71
N GLY A 489 -17.01 23.86 6.24
CA GLY A 489 -17.69 23.08 7.27
C GLY A 489 -17.29 23.47 8.70
N SER A 490 -17.70 22.66 9.69
CA SER A 490 -17.28 22.80 11.08
C SER A 490 -15.83 22.33 11.29
N GLU A 491 -15.17 22.79 12.35
CA GLU A 491 -13.78 22.36 12.67
C GLU A 491 -13.66 20.85 12.88
N GLU A 492 -14.70 20.19 13.40
CA GLU A 492 -14.77 18.73 13.52
C GLU A 492 -14.76 18.05 12.15
N SER A 493 -15.50 18.61 11.17
CA SER A 493 -15.51 18.10 9.79
C SER A 493 -14.20 18.35 9.08
N LEU A 494 -13.50 19.45 9.39
CA LEU A 494 -12.16 19.75 8.88
C LEU A 494 -11.14 18.72 9.34
N ALA A 495 -11.11 18.45 10.64
CA ALA A 495 -10.20 17.44 11.21
C ALA A 495 -10.44 16.07 10.56
N ARG A 496 -11.71 15.72 10.31
CA ARG A 496 -12.07 14.48 9.61
C ARG A 496 -11.58 14.48 8.16
N SER A 497 -11.83 15.55 7.41
CA SER A 497 -11.40 15.69 6.02
C SER A 497 -9.89 15.49 5.88
N LEU A 498 -9.11 16.06 6.80
CA LEU A 498 -7.66 15.91 6.81
C LEU A 498 -7.20 14.51 7.25
N ASN A 499 -7.87 13.90 8.23
CA ASN A 499 -7.56 12.53 8.67
C ASN A 499 -7.88 11.45 7.61
N HIS A 500 -8.78 11.75 6.68
CA HIS A 500 -9.13 10.86 5.57
C HIS A 500 -8.64 11.37 4.20
N HIS A 501 -7.72 12.32 4.19
CA HIS A 501 -7.12 12.82 2.96
C HIS A 501 -6.47 11.67 2.15
N PRO A 502 -6.58 11.63 0.80
CA PRO A 502 -6.01 10.56 -0.01
C PRO A 502 -4.50 10.41 0.14
N ASP A 503 -3.76 11.51 0.31
CA ASP A 503 -2.31 11.49 0.53
C ASP A 503 -1.97 11.08 1.99
N PRO A 504 -1.22 9.98 2.21
CA PRO A 504 -0.81 9.53 3.53
C PRO A 504 0.09 10.53 4.28
N LEU A 505 0.92 11.31 3.57
CA LEU A 505 1.78 12.32 4.19
C LEU A 505 0.98 13.48 4.76
N VAL A 506 -0.10 13.88 4.07
CA VAL A 506 -1.03 14.92 4.56
C VAL A 506 -1.76 14.43 5.82
N ARG A 507 -2.24 13.18 5.84
CA ARG A 507 -2.89 12.59 7.02
C ARG A 507 -1.96 12.55 8.24
N GLN A 508 -0.73 12.07 8.04
CA GLN A 508 0.28 11.98 9.08
C GLN A 508 0.61 13.37 9.65
N MET A 509 0.85 14.34 8.76
CA MET A 509 1.14 15.72 9.13
C MET A 509 -0.03 16.37 9.89
N ALA A 510 -1.24 16.22 9.40
CA ALA A 510 -2.43 16.75 10.06
C ALA A 510 -2.60 16.16 11.48
N ALA A 511 -2.44 14.84 11.64
CA ALA A 511 -2.51 14.19 12.94
C ALA A 511 -1.44 14.72 13.91
N GLU A 512 -0.20 14.91 13.44
CA GLU A 512 0.88 15.50 14.23
C GLU A 512 0.54 16.92 14.68
N LEU A 513 0.04 17.77 13.77
CA LEU A 513 -0.31 19.16 14.07
C LEU A 513 -1.50 19.29 15.02
N PHE A 514 -2.47 18.38 14.95
CA PHE A 514 -3.64 18.38 15.83
C PHE A 514 -3.37 17.85 17.24
N VAL A 515 -2.37 16.97 17.44
CA VAL A 515 -2.08 16.37 18.76
C VAL A 515 -1.58 17.40 19.75
N ARG A 516 -0.83 18.41 19.30
CA ARG A 516 -0.36 19.47 20.20
C ARG A 516 -1.50 20.38 20.63
N GLY A 517 -1.54 20.71 21.92
CA GLY A 517 -2.62 21.50 22.52
C GLY A 517 -2.54 22.99 22.18
N VAL A 518 -3.67 23.64 22.36
CA VAL A 518 -3.84 25.12 22.22
C VAL A 518 -2.95 25.89 23.23
N GLU A 519 -2.64 25.27 24.37
CA GLU A 519 -1.86 25.89 25.46
C GLU A 519 -0.37 26.15 25.15
N GLU A 520 0.14 25.51 24.09
CA GLU A 520 1.50 25.80 23.63
C GLU A 520 1.62 27.16 22.92
N PHE A 521 0.48 27.84 22.64
CA PHE A 521 0.39 29.09 21.88
C PHE A 521 -0.16 30.23 22.76
N ALA A 522 0.72 30.94 23.44
CA ALA A 522 0.34 32.00 24.39
C ALA A 522 -0.35 33.21 23.72
N ASP A 523 0.06 33.56 22.48
CA ASP A 523 -0.51 34.63 21.64
C ASP A 523 -0.48 34.20 20.16
N PRO A 524 -1.54 33.56 19.66
CA PRO A 524 -1.57 33.05 18.29
C PRO A 524 -1.39 34.13 17.23
N HIS A 525 -1.95 35.33 17.42
CA HIS A 525 -1.84 36.42 16.47
C HIS A 525 -0.41 36.93 16.32
N ARG A 526 0.27 37.14 17.44
CA ARG A 526 1.66 37.54 17.47
C ARG A 526 2.56 36.46 16.89
N MET A 527 2.32 35.19 17.21
CA MET A 527 3.10 34.08 16.67
C MET A 527 2.93 33.92 15.15
N VAL A 528 1.73 34.18 14.60
CA VAL A 528 1.52 34.27 13.14
C VAL A 528 2.39 35.35 12.54
N GLN A 529 2.40 36.57 13.11
CA GLN A 529 3.23 37.66 12.63
C GLN A 529 4.72 37.31 12.67
N ASP A 530 5.20 36.71 13.76
CA ASP A 530 6.59 36.27 13.88
C ASP A 530 6.96 35.19 12.86
N CYS A 531 6.06 34.24 12.57
CA CYS A 531 6.26 33.25 11.51
C CYS A 531 6.31 33.88 10.12
N LEU A 532 5.41 34.80 9.81
CA LEU A 532 5.38 35.53 8.52
C LEU A 532 6.66 36.38 8.32
N ILE A 533 7.13 37.04 9.35
CA ILE A 533 8.41 37.78 9.30
C ILE A 533 9.57 36.81 9.02
N ARG A 534 9.63 35.67 9.69
CA ARG A 534 10.70 34.68 9.45
C ARG A 534 10.68 34.13 8.04
N LEU A 535 9.52 33.83 7.47
CA LEU A 535 9.38 33.36 6.09
C LEU A 535 9.88 34.44 5.10
N LYS A 536 9.45 35.68 5.27
CA LYS A 536 9.94 36.78 4.44
C LYS A 536 11.45 37.03 4.57
N LEU A 537 12.01 36.87 5.76
CA LEU A 537 13.46 36.98 5.97
C LEU A 537 14.22 35.86 5.26
N GLN A 538 13.68 34.62 5.23
CA GLN A 538 14.29 33.53 4.48
C GLN A 538 14.29 33.80 2.97
N GLU A 539 13.18 34.30 2.43
CA GLU A 539 13.07 34.71 1.02
C GLU A 539 14.09 35.81 0.66
N VAL A 540 14.13 36.90 1.45
CA VAL A 540 15.10 37.98 1.27
C VAL A 540 16.56 37.50 1.36
N GLN A 541 16.86 36.54 2.25
CA GLN A 541 18.19 35.95 2.35
C GLN A 541 18.54 35.10 1.14
N ALA A 542 17.61 34.33 0.59
CA ALA A 542 17.82 33.56 -0.63
C ALA A 542 18.06 34.46 -1.85
N GLU A 543 17.26 35.53 -1.98
CA GLU A 543 17.45 36.54 -3.03
C GLU A 543 18.77 37.30 -2.87
N LEU A 544 19.16 37.65 -1.64
CA LEU A 544 20.46 38.29 -1.37
C LEU A 544 21.63 37.44 -1.83
N LYS A 545 21.57 36.14 -1.57
CA LYS A 545 22.60 35.20 -2.01
C LYS A 545 22.68 35.17 -3.55
N SER A 546 21.53 35.05 -4.22
CA SER A 546 21.46 35.03 -5.69
C SER A 546 21.94 36.35 -6.30
N ALA A 547 21.52 37.51 -5.76
CA ALA A 547 21.94 38.80 -6.24
C ALA A 547 23.47 39.06 -6.06
N ARG A 548 24.06 38.56 -4.97
CA ARG A 548 25.51 38.60 -4.75
C ARG A 548 26.25 37.71 -5.75
N GLU A 549 25.77 36.50 -6.02
CA GLU A 549 26.36 35.60 -7.02
C GLU A 549 26.29 36.18 -8.44
N GLN A 550 25.28 37.00 -8.73
CA GLN A 550 25.09 37.68 -10.01
C GLN A 550 25.82 39.03 -10.10
N GLY A 551 26.38 39.53 -8.99
CA GLY A 551 27.07 40.83 -8.95
C GLY A 551 26.13 42.04 -9.05
N ASP A 552 24.84 41.87 -8.77
CA ASP A 552 23.83 42.95 -8.83
C ASP A 552 23.81 43.75 -7.51
N PHE A 553 24.74 44.70 -7.40
CA PHE A 553 24.88 45.54 -6.21
C PHE A 553 23.66 46.42 -5.92
N VAL A 554 22.90 46.82 -6.94
CA VAL A 554 21.69 47.64 -6.78
C VAL A 554 20.61 46.83 -6.07
N ARG A 555 20.41 45.59 -6.50
CA ARG A 555 19.47 44.67 -5.91
C ARG A 555 19.88 44.22 -4.50
N VAL A 556 21.18 44.00 -4.29
CA VAL A 556 21.75 43.70 -2.97
C VAL A 556 21.42 44.79 -1.96
N LYS A 557 21.61 46.08 -2.33
CA LYS A 557 21.30 47.23 -1.46
C LYS A 557 19.81 47.29 -1.12
N ALA A 558 18.92 47.15 -2.12
CA ALA A 558 17.48 47.16 -1.92
C ALA A 558 17.01 46.01 -0.97
N LEU A 559 17.57 44.82 -1.13
CA LEU A 559 17.25 43.65 -0.28
C LEU A 559 17.79 43.80 1.16
N LEU A 560 18.93 44.46 1.35
CA LEU A 560 19.44 44.78 2.69
C LEU A 560 18.57 45.82 3.40
N ASP A 561 18.06 46.83 2.71
CA ASP A 561 17.11 47.80 3.25
C ASP A 561 15.77 47.11 3.63
N GLN A 562 15.29 46.17 2.80
CA GLN A 562 14.12 45.38 3.09
C GLN A 562 14.33 44.47 4.32
N LYS A 563 15.49 43.80 4.44
CA LYS A 563 15.87 43.00 5.62
C LYS A 563 15.87 43.87 6.88
N ARG A 564 16.42 45.10 6.79
CA ARG A 564 16.46 46.05 7.90
C ARG A 564 15.07 46.45 8.37
N THR A 565 14.16 46.71 7.45
CA THR A 565 12.74 47.03 7.77
C THR A 565 12.07 45.88 8.50
N LEU A 566 12.24 44.63 8.02
CA LEU A 566 11.67 43.43 8.61
C LEU A 566 12.23 43.12 10.00
N THR A 567 13.48 43.49 10.31
CA THR A 567 14.13 43.23 11.62
C THR A 567 14.01 44.40 12.60
N GLY A 568 13.22 45.42 12.30
CA GLY A 568 13.01 46.55 13.18
C GLY A 568 14.28 47.37 13.47
N GLY A 569 15.21 47.44 12.50
CA GLY A 569 16.43 48.23 12.58
C GLY A 569 17.63 47.58 13.28
N ARG A 570 17.50 46.32 13.74
CA ARG A 570 18.61 45.57 14.35
C ARG A 570 19.38 44.77 13.29
N ILE A 571 20.30 45.41 12.57
CA ILE A 571 21.31 44.75 11.72
C ILE A 571 22.69 45.09 12.27
N SER A 572 23.57 44.11 12.45
CA SER A 572 24.96 44.33 12.81
C SER A 572 25.75 44.81 11.59
N GLU A 573 26.76 45.66 11.79
CA GLU A 573 27.68 46.17 10.73
C GLU A 573 28.40 45.05 9.95
N THR A 574 28.45 43.83 10.50
CA THR A 574 29.04 42.63 9.88
C THR A 574 28.28 42.11 8.66
N ASP A 575 27.01 42.47 8.47
CA ASP A 575 26.19 42.03 7.31
C ASP A 575 26.54 42.78 6.00
N TYR A 576 27.33 43.85 6.08
CA TYR A 576 27.79 44.64 4.92
C TYR A 576 29.16 44.22 4.37
N ILE A 577 29.92 43.39 5.10
CA ILE A 577 31.34 43.11 4.76
C ILE A 577 31.57 41.68 4.24
N ASN A 578 30.58 40.76 4.30
CA ASN A 578 30.70 39.39 3.81
C ASN A 578 29.75 39.10 2.65
#